data_eb006c19018d15101998c9fb1faec43c
#
_entry.id   eb006c19018d15101998c9fb1faec43c
#
_cell.length_a   1.000
_cell.length_b   1.000
_cell.length_c   1.000
_cell.angle_alpha   90.00
_cell.angle_beta   90.00
_cell.angle_gamma   90.00
#
_symmetry.space_group_name_H-M   'P 1'
#
loop_
_entity.id
_entity.type
_entity.pdbx_description
1 polymer ?
#
loop_
_entity_poly.entity_id
_entity_poly.type
_entity_poly.pdbx_seq_one_letter_code
_entity_poly.pdbx_strand_id
1 'polypeptide(L)'
;MKIAVGQGSCGIAAGAQKAYDVLNSSLDLNNNQLTVTGCIGMCYLEPIVDVYADDGLHRFVKVTGEIAEKVAVAINNNDLVSVKEYEISDDDKQFLDKQTRIALRHCGVINPEIIEDYTNDDGYKALNKVLTTMSPEDVIEEIKVSGLAGRGGAGFPTWFKWNAARQSQGEKKFLICNADEGDPGAFMDRAVIEGDPHNLIEGMLIGAYAIGACEAIVYVRAEYPLAIKRLQNAIDQAKAKGYIGQNIMGTDFSCDFRIKAGAGAFVCGEETALI
;
A
#
# COMPACT_ATOMS: atom_id res chain seq x y z
N MET A 1 -11.05 -20.65 -7.83
CA MET A 1 -9.76 -20.16 -7.29
C MET A 1 -9.72 -18.63 -7.31
N LYS A 2 -8.92 -17.96 -6.44
CA LYS A 2 -8.60 -16.52 -6.57
C LYS A 2 -7.28 -16.40 -7.34
N ILE A 3 -7.26 -15.56 -8.36
CA ILE A 3 -6.08 -15.29 -9.19
C ILE A 3 -5.74 -13.81 -9.05
N ALA A 4 -4.50 -13.50 -8.70
CA ALA A 4 -4.04 -12.13 -8.47
C ALA A 4 -2.84 -11.81 -9.36
N VAL A 5 -2.92 -10.72 -10.12
CA VAL A 5 -1.84 -10.26 -11.00
C VAL A 5 -1.14 -9.07 -10.36
N GLY A 6 0.18 -9.15 -10.24
CA GLY A 6 1.01 -8.05 -9.73
C GLY A 6 1.02 -6.87 -10.70
N GLN A 7 0.28 -5.82 -10.37
CA GLN A 7 0.17 -4.59 -11.18
C GLN A 7 0.72 -3.36 -10.45
N GLY A 8 1.82 -3.52 -9.71
CA GLY A 8 2.68 -2.39 -9.36
C GLY A 8 3.39 -1.84 -10.60
N SER A 9 4.03 -0.66 -10.49
CA SER A 9 4.75 -0.03 -11.60
C SER A 9 5.74 -0.97 -12.30
N CYS A 10 6.45 -1.81 -11.54
CA CYS A 10 7.40 -2.79 -12.11
C CYS A 10 6.69 -3.87 -12.92
N GLY A 11 5.56 -4.40 -12.40
CA GLY A 11 4.76 -5.41 -13.09
C GLY A 11 4.16 -4.87 -14.39
N ILE A 12 3.59 -3.67 -14.36
CA ILE A 12 3.03 -3.01 -15.55
C ILE A 12 4.14 -2.80 -16.60
N ALA A 13 5.31 -2.31 -16.20
CA ALA A 13 6.45 -2.11 -17.09
C ALA A 13 6.96 -3.43 -17.69
N ALA A 14 6.85 -4.55 -16.96
CA ALA A 14 7.22 -5.88 -17.43
C ALA A 14 6.13 -6.56 -18.30
N GLY A 15 4.93 -5.95 -18.41
CA GLY A 15 3.84 -6.47 -19.24
C GLY A 15 2.70 -7.13 -18.48
N ALA A 16 2.56 -6.91 -17.18
CA ALA A 16 1.49 -7.50 -16.36
C ALA A 16 0.08 -7.18 -16.86
N GLN A 17 -0.13 -5.99 -17.47
CA GLN A 17 -1.42 -5.66 -18.08
C GLN A 17 -1.79 -6.64 -19.17
N LYS A 18 -0.84 -7.00 -20.04
CA LYS A 18 -1.08 -7.98 -21.12
C LYS A 18 -1.40 -9.36 -20.53
N ALA A 19 -0.69 -9.78 -19.48
CA ALA A 19 -0.98 -11.04 -18.79
C ALA A 19 -2.39 -11.02 -18.16
N TYR A 20 -2.78 -9.92 -17.54
CA TYR A 20 -4.11 -9.73 -16.99
C TYR A 20 -5.21 -9.81 -18.06
N ASP A 21 -5.03 -9.13 -19.19
CA ASP A 21 -6.02 -9.11 -20.28
C ASP A 21 -6.24 -10.52 -20.87
N VAL A 22 -5.15 -11.29 -21.03
CA VAL A 22 -5.21 -12.69 -21.47
C VAL A 22 -5.93 -13.55 -20.42
N LEU A 23 -5.58 -13.45 -19.14
CA LEU A 23 -6.26 -14.19 -18.08
C LEU A 23 -7.74 -13.83 -18.03
N ASN A 24 -8.09 -12.55 -18.11
CA ASN A 24 -9.47 -12.07 -18.08
C ASN A 24 -10.32 -12.61 -19.23
N SER A 25 -9.73 -12.81 -20.40
CA SER A 25 -10.43 -13.36 -21.57
C SER A 25 -10.47 -14.89 -21.61
N SER A 26 -9.55 -15.59 -20.92
CA SER A 26 -9.36 -17.04 -21.03
C SER A 26 -9.85 -17.81 -19.80
N LEU A 27 -9.98 -17.16 -18.63
CA LEU A 27 -10.48 -17.80 -17.41
C LEU A 27 -12.01 -17.97 -17.43
N ASP A 28 -12.47 -19.09 -16.89
CA ASP A 28 -13.88 -19.24 -16.50
C ASP A 28 -14.14 -18.42 -15.22
N LEU A 29 -14.59 -17.18 -15.39
CA LEU A 29 -14.86 -16.23 -14.30
C LEU A 29 -16.11 -16.57 -13.48
N ASN A 30 -16.91 -17.61 -13.85
CA ASN A 30 -17.98 -18.11 -12.98
C ASN A 30 -17.41 -18.92 -11.80
N ASN A 31 -16.27 -19.58 -12.02
CA ASN A 31 -15.62 -20.44 -11.05
C ASN A 31 -14.32 -19.83 -10.47
N ASN A 32 -13.82 -18.74 -11.05
CA ASN A 32 -12.56 -18.11 -10.69
C ASN A 32 -12.72 -16.62 -10.51
N GLN A 33 -12.00 -16.05 -9.54
CA GLN A 33 -11.94 -14.61 -9.28
C GLN A 33 -10.60 -14.06 -9.75
N LEU A 34 -10.60 -13.15 -10.73
CA LEU A 34 -9.40 -12.42 -11.15
C LEU A 34 -9.34 -11.06 -10.46
N THR A 35 -8.18 -10.71 -9.92
CA THR A 35 -7.93 -9.44 -9.23
C THR A 35 -6.52 -8.92 -9.50
N VAL A 36 -6.23 -7.72 -9.03
CA VAL A 36 -4.90 -7.12 -9.11
C VAL A 36 -4.31 -6.93 -7.71
N THR A 37 -2.97 -6.87 -7.62
CA THR A 37 -2.26 -6.57 -6.37
C THR A 37 -1.12 -5.57 -6.61
N GLY A 38 -0.51 -5.09 -5.53
CA GLY A 38 0.74 -4.33 -5.58
C GLY A 38 1.96 -5.24 -5.82
N CYS A 39 3.13 -4.62 -5.90
CA CYS A 39 4.40 -5.33 -6.06
C CYS A 39 4.83 -6.00 -4.75
N ILE A 40 5.35 -7.23 -4.85
CA ILE A 40 5.91 -7.96 -3.69
C ILE A 40 7.38 -7.61 -3.39
N GLY A 41 8.00 -6.73 -4.19
CA GLY A 41 9.41 -6.36 -4.06
C GLY A 41 10.39 -7.18 -4.89
N MET A 42 9.93 -8.20 -5.64
CA MET A 42 10.76 -9.04 -6.51
C MET A 42 10.61 -8.64 -7.98
N CYS A 43 10.95 -7.40 -8.30
CA CYS A 43 10.71 -6.80 -9.63
C CYS A 43 11.34 -7.59 -10.79
N TYR A 44 12.43 -8.32 -10.54
CA TYR A 44 13.11 -9.16 -11.55
C TYR A 44 12.33 -10.42 -11.94
N LEU A 45 11.30 -10.77 -11.17
CA LEU A 45 10.39 -11.90 -11.43
C LEU A 45 9.08 -11.48 -12.12
N GLU A 46 8.84 -10.17 -12.28
CA GLU A 46 7.61 -9.68 -12.93
C GLU A 46 7.54 -10.06 -14.42
N PRO A 47 6.34 -10.20 -14.98
CA PRO A 47 5.02 -10.19 -14.32
C PRO A 47 4.79 -11.41 -13.42
N ILE A 48 4.15 -11.18 -12.28
CA ILE A 48 3.84 -12.22 -11.30
C ILE A 48 2.32 -12.47 -11.30
N VAL A 49 1.95 -13.75 -11.29
CA VAL A 49 0.56 -14.20 -11.16
C VAL A 49 0.48 -15.20 -10.00
N ASP A 50 -0.27 -14.83 -8.98
CA ASP A 50 -0.54 -15.67 -7.81
C ASP A 50 -1.88 -16.39 -7.98
N VAL A 51 -1.89 -17.70 -7.79
CA VAL A 51 -3.09 -18.54 -7.81
C VAL A 51 -3.27 -19.17 -6.44
N TYR A 52 -4.35 -18.81 -5.78
CA TYR A 52 -4.75 -19.38 -4.48
C TYR A 52 -5.66 -20.58 -4.74
N ALA A 53 -5.09 -21.78 -4.63
CA ALA A 53 -5.75 -23.07 -4.78
C ALA A 53 -5.94 -23.74 -3.43
N ASP A 54 -6.65 -24.89 -3.39
CA ASP A 54 -6.96 -25.64 -2.18
C ASP A 54 -5.69 -26.19 -1.48
N ASP A 55 -4.64 -26.47 -2.26
CA ASP A 55 -3.35 -26.98 -1.80
C ASP A 55 -2.35 -25.86 -1.43
N GLY A 56 -2.71 -24.60 -1.67
CA GLY A 56 -1.90 -23.46 -1.28
C GLY A 56 -1.74 -22.38 -2.34
N LEU A 57 -0.69 -21.57 -2.16
CA LEU A 57 -0.33 -20.49 -3.08
C LEU A 57 0.66 -21.00 -4.14
N HIS A 58 0.24 -20.93 -5.39
CA HIS A 58 1.10 -21.12 -6.57
C HIS A 58 1.45 -19.76 -7.15
N ARG A 59 2.73 -19.42 -7.15
CA ARG A 59 3.23 -18.16 -7.69
C ARG A 59 3.95 -18.38 -9.00
N PHE A 60 3.34 -17.93 -10.09
CA PHE A 60 3.93 -17.95 -11.42
C PHE A 60 4.68 -16.67 -11.70
N VAL A 61 5.87 -16.76 -12.29
CA VAL A 61 6.78 -15.64 -12.50
C VAL A 61 7.13 -15.46 -13.97
N LYS A 62 7.52 -14.23 -14.35
CA LYS A 62 7.84 -13.87 -15.75
C LYS A 62 6.72 -14.24 -16.73
N VAL A 63 5.48 -14.07 -16.29
CA VAL A 63 4.27 -14.49 -17.00
C VAL A 63 4.01 -13.55 -18.18
N THR A 64 4.49 -13.94 -19.36
CA THR A 64 4.14 -13.28 -20.63
C THR A 64 2.69 -13.59 -21.02
N GLY A 65 2.13 -12.92 -22.05
CA GLY A 65 0.80 -13.26 -22.55
C GLY A 65 0.65 -14.72 -22.98
N GLU A 66 1.69 -15.31 -23.58
CA GLU A 66 1.69 -16.74 -23.97
C GLU A 66 1.68 -17.67 -22.75
N ILE A 67 2.45 -17.34 -21.69
CA ILE A 67 2.44 -18.11 -20.45
C ILE A 67 1.10 -17.94 -19.73
N ALA A 68 0.52 -16.74 -19.76
CA ALA A 68 -0.79 -16.48 -19.16
C ALA A 68 -1.90 -17.35 -19.80
N GLU A 69 -1.86 -17.61 -21.12
CA GLU A 69 -2.78 -18.54 -21.79
C GLU A 69 -2.64 -19.97 -21.23
N LYS A 70 -1.40 -20.45 -21.08
CA LYS A 70 -1.14 -21.79 -20.51
C LYS A 70 -1.62 -21.88 -19.05
N VAL A 71 -1.33 -20.86 -18.26
CA VAL A 71 -1.78 -20.78 -16.85
C VAL A 71 -3.31 -20.75 -16.76
N ALA A 72 -4.00 -20.00 -17.63
CA ALA A 72 -5.46 -19.97 -17.66
C ALA A 72 -6.06 -21.35 -18.00
N VAL A 73 -5.49 -22.07 -18.97
CA VAL A 73 -5.91 -23.43 -19.32
C VAL A 73 -5.70 -24.38 -18.13
N ALA A 74 -4.55 -24.30 -17.47
CA ALA A 74 -4.26 -25.12 -16.29
C ALA A 74 -5.24 -24.87 -15.14
N ILE A 75 -5.56 -23.59 -14.87
CA ILE A 75 -6.56 -23.20 -13.85
C ILE A 75 -7.94 -23.75 -14.18
N ASN A 76 -8.41 -23.56 -15.42
CA ASN A 76 -9.73 -24.03 -15.86
C ASN A 76 -9.87 -25.56 -15.77
N ASN A 77 -8.76 -26.29 -15.99
CA ASN A 77 -8.71 -27.76 -15.91
C ASN A 77 -8.36 -28.28 -14.51
N ASN A 78 -8.11 -27.38 -13.53
CA ASN A 78 -7.62 -27.73 -12.19
C ASN A 78 -6.33 -28.58 -12.21
N ASP A 79 -5.41 -28.25 -13.14
CA ASP A 79 -4.14 -28.97 -13.37
C ASP A 79 -2.95 -28.00 -13.35
N LEU A 80 -2.65 -27.43 -12.17
CA LEU A 80 -1.52 -26.50 -12.03
C LEU A 80 -0.15 -27.19 -12.17
N VAL A 81 -0.11 -28.53 -12.07
CA VAL A 81 1.13 -29.31 -12.25
C VAL A 81 1.67 -29.16 -13.67
N SER A 82 0.79 -29.04 -14.65
CA SER A 82 1.18 -28.90 -16.08
C SER A 82 1.93 -27.61 -16.39
N VAL A 83 1.89 -26.60 -15.51
CA VAL A 83 2.56 -25.29 -15.66
C VAL A 83 3.59 -25.02 -14.56
N LYS A 84 3.99 -26.04 -13.82
CA LYS A 84 4.94 -25.96 -12.72
C LYS A 84 6.30 -25.34 -13.11
N GLU A 85 6.70 -25.48 -14.36
CA GLU A 85 7.95 -24.91 -14.88
C GLU A 85 8.00 -23.36 -14.81
N TYR A 86 6.85 -22.71 -14.69
CA TYR A 86 6.72 -21.24 -14.56
C TYR A 86 6.59 -20.78 -13.11
N GLU A 87 6.55 -21.69 -12.13
CA GLU A 87 6.52 -21.32 -10.72
C GLU A 87 7.84 -20.70 -10.25
N ILE A 88 7.71 -19.90 -9.20
CA ILE A 88 8.85 -19.30 -8.50
C ILE A 88 9.83 -20.38 -8.03
N SER A 89 11.14 -20.13 -8.15
CA SER A 89 12.16 -21.06 -7.69
C SER A 89 12.15 -21.24 -6.17
N ASP A 90 12.65 -22.39 -5.69
CA ASP A 90 12.75 -22.64 -4.25
C ASP A 90 13.68 -21.62 -3.54
N ASP A 91 14.73 -21.15 -4.21
CA ASP A 91 15.63 -20.14 -3.65
C ASP A 91 14.92 -18.79 -3.48
N ASP A 92 14.17 -18.35 -4.48
CA ASP A 92 13.39 -17.09 -4.42
C ASP A 92 12.27 -17.19 -3.38
N LYS A 93 11.62 -18.35 -3.26
CA LYS A 93 10.62 -18.60 -2.23
C LYS A 93 11.23 -18.54 -0.83
N GLN A 94 12.35 -19.20 -0.60
CA GLN A 94 13.06 -19.13 0.67
C GLN A 94 13.51 -17.70 1.02
N PHE A 95 13.87 -16.89 0.02
CA PHE A 95 14.21 -15.49 0.25
C PHE A 95 13.00 -14.69 0.76
N LEU A 96 11.80 -14.91 0.21
CA LEU A 96 10.56 -14.29 0.69
C LEU A 96 10.19 -14.78 2.10
N ASP A 97 10.30 -16.09 2.36
CA ASP A 97 9.91 -16.71 3.61
C ASP A 97 10.80 -16.25 4.81
N LYS A 98 12.01 -15.78 4.54
CA LYS A 98 12.91 -15.18 5.55
C LYS A 98 12.54 -13.75 5.95
N GLN A 99 11.61 -13.09 5.22
CA GLN A 99 11.23 -11.71 5.48
C GLN A 99 10.06 -11.63 6.47
N THR A 100 10.19 -10.77 7.48
CA THR A 100 9.06 -10.34 8.29
C THR A 100 8.54 -9.01 7.74
N ARG A 101 7.44 -9.07 7.00
CA ARG A 101 6.86 -7.91 6.32
C ARG A 101 5.85 -7.24 7.24
N ILE A 102 6.15 -6.01 7.70
CA ILE A 102 5.28 -5.20 8.55
C ILE A 102 4.60 -4.12 7.73
N ALA A 103 5.35 -3.12 7.24
CA ALA A 103 4.80 -2.03 6.44
C ALA A 103 4.30 -2.49 5.05
N LEU A 104 4.87 -3.56 4.51
CA LEU A 104 4.52 -4.12 3.20
C LEU A 104 3.67 -5.40 3.31
N ARG A 105 3.02 -5.65 4.46
CA ARG A 105 2.32 -6.92 4.70
C ARG A 105 1.23 -7.21 3.66
N HIS A 106 0.55 -6.19 3.18
CA HIS A 106 -0.54 -6.32 2.22
C HIS A 106 -0.09 -6.23 0.75
N CYS A 107 1.14 -5.75 0.49
CA CYS A 107 1.65 -5.63 -0.88
C CYS A 107 1.78 -7.02 -1.53
N GLY A 108 1.09 -7.22 -2.65
CA GLY A 108 0.97 -8.51 -3.32
C GLY A 108 -0.11 -9.44 -2.73
N VAL A 109 -0.91 -8.99 -1.77
CA VAL A 109 -1.96 -9.79 -1.10
C VAL A 109 -3.35 -9.24 -1.37
N ILE A 110 -3.55 -7.92 -1.10
CA ILE A 110 -4.84 -7.26 -1.29
C ILE A 110 -4.90 -6.53 -2.64
N ASN A 111 -6.12 -6.23 -3.08
CA ASN A 111 -6.34 -5.31 -4.18
C ASN A 111 -6.31 -3.86 -3.65
N PRO A 112 -5.29 -3.05 -4.02
CA PRO A 112 -5.15 -1.69 -3.52
C PRO A 112 -6.21 -0.71 -4.04
N GLU A 113 -7.04 -1.15 -4.98
CA GLU A 113 -8.09 -0.34 -5.60
C GLU A 113 -9.47 -0.56 -4.96
N ILE A 114 -9.57 -1.46 -3.96
CA ILE A 114 -10.82 -1.86 -3.29
C ILE A 114 -10.65 -1.74 -1.78
N ILE A 115 -11.35 -0.80 -1.16
CA ILE A 115 -11.26 -0.55 0.29
C ILE A 115 -11.71 -1.76 1.14
N GLU A 116 -12.64 -2.56 0.63
CA GLU A 116 -13.12 -3.76 1.30
C GLU A 116 -12.01 -4.78 1.55
N ASP A 117 -11.05 -4.92 0.64
CA ASP A 117 -9.89 -5.81 0.82
C ASP A 117 -9.05 -5.38 2.03
N TYR A 118 -8.87 -4.07 2.23
CA TYR A 118 -8.18 -3.53 3.40
C TYR A 118 -9.00 -3.66 4.69
N THR A 119 -10.29 -3.32 4.65
CA THR A 119 -11.14 -3.38 5.85
C THR A 119 -11.44 -4.80 6.32
N ASN A 120 -11.45 -5.77 5.42
CA ASN A 120 -11.62 -7.19 5.77
C ASN A 120 -10.38 -7.76 6.50
N ASP A 121 -9.20 -7.14 6.36
CA ASP A 121 -7.97 -7.51 7.07
C ASP A 121 -7.64 -6.49 8.18
N ASP A 122 -8.61 -6.19 9.02
CA ASP A 122 -8.51 -5.31 10.20
C ASP A 122 -8.25 -3.82 9.91
N GLY A 123 -8.34 -3.39 8.67
CA GLY A 123 -8.16 -1.99 8.29
C GLY A 123 -9.13 -1.03 8.98
N TYR A 124 -8.63 0.13 9.36
CA TYR A 124 -9.29 1.19 10.12
C TYR A 124 -9.73 0.82 11.55
N LYS A 125 -9.43 -0.39 12.03
CA LYS A 125 -9.70 -0.78 13.42
C LYS A 125 -8.80 -0.03 14.41
N ALA A 126 -7.53 0.20 14.04
CA ALA A 126 -6.61 0.96 14.87
C ALA A 126 -7.07 2.42 15.00
N LEU A 127 -7.52 3.04 13.90
CA LEU A 127 -8.10 4.37 13.92
C LEU A 127 -9.34 4.43 14.83
N ASN A 128 -10.26 3.46 14.70
CA ASN A 128 -11.45 3.40 15.54
C ASN A 128 -11.08 3.27 17.03
N LYS A 129 -10.13 2.40 17.39
CA LYS A 129 -9.62 2.29 18.77
C LYS A 129 -9.09 3.63 19.25
N VAL A 130 -8.24 4.28 18.46
CA VAL A 130 -7.64 5.59 18.81
C VAL A 130 -8.72 6.63 19.07
N LEU A 131 -9.68 6.79 18.17
CA LEU A 131 -10.70 7.85 18.27
C LEU A 131 -11.73 7.61 19.38
N THR A 132 -11.93 6.37 19.81
CA THR A 132 -12.97 6.02 20.79
C THR A 132 -12.44 5.76 22.20
N THR A 133 -11.17 5.38 22.35
CA THR A 133 -10.63 4.91 23.64
C THR A 133 -9.34 5.57 24.10
N MET A 134 -8.70 6.42 23.28
CA MET A 134 -7.39 7.00 23.58
C MET A 134 -7.44 8.52 23.47
N SER A 135 -6.76 9.20 24.38
CA SER A 135 -6.43 10.63 24.20
C SER A 135 -5.27 10.76 23.19
N PRO A 136 -5.07 11.94 22.58
CA PRO A 136 -3.90 12.20 21.74
C PRO A 136 -2.57 11.95 22.47
N GLU A 137 -2.51 12.22 23.77
CA GLU A 137 -1.34 11.98 24.62
C GLU A 137 -1.08 10.48 24.79
N ASP A 138 -2.12 9.66 24.95
CA ASP A 138 -1.99 8.20 25.02
C ASP A 138 -1.42 7.63 23.71
N VAL A 139 -1.84 8.17 22.57
CA VAL A 139 -1.30 7.77 21.26
C VAL A 139 0.19 8.09 21.16
N ILE A 140 0.61 9.30 21.60
CA ILE A 140 2.03 9.68 21.58
C ILE A 140 2.85 8.78 22.51
N GLU A 141 2.32 8.42 23.69
CA GLU A 141 3.02 7.52 24.61
C GLU A 141 3.11 6.09 24.05
N GLU A 142 2.06 5.59 23.39
CA GLU A 142 2.10 4.29 22.68
C GLU A 142 3.22 4.27 21.61
N ILE A 143 3.31 5.33 20.81
CA ILE A 143 4.39 5.48 19.80
C ILE A 143 5.77 5.55 20.46
N LYS A 144 5.88 6.18 21.64
CA LYS A 144 7.14 6.25 22.39
C LYS A 144 7.55 4.87 22.93
N VAL A 145 6.61 4.14 23.53
CA VAL A 145 6.84 2.79 24.05
C VAL A 145 7.21 1.82 22.94
N SER A 146 6.61 1.96 21.75
CA SER A 146 6.93 1.13 20.58
C SER A 146 8.35 1.34 20.04
N GLY A 147 9.01 2.46 20.38
CA GLY A 147 10.32 2.82 19.86
C GLY A 147 10.32 3.19 18.37
N LEU A 148 9.13 3.48 17.77
CA LEU A 148 9.03 3.84 16.36
C LEU A 148 9.91 5.04 16.02
N ALA A 149 10.73 4.87 14.99
CA ALA A 149 11.65 5.88 14.48
C ALA A 149 11.40 6.17 12.99
N GLY A 150 11.77 7.36 12.55
CA GLY A 150 11.68 7.76 11.14
C GLY A 150 12.48 6.83 10.22
N ARG A 151 12.02 6.65 8.99
CA ARG A 151 12.64 5.80 7.97
C ARG A 151 13.32 6.58 6.84
N GLY A 152 13.42 7.90 6.96
CA GLY A 152 14.14 8.76 6.02
C GLY A 152 15.67 8.80 6.21
N GLY A 153 16.25 7.84 6.93
CA GLY A 153 17.70 7.70 7.15
C GLY A 153 18.21 8.16 8.50
N ALA A 154 17.66 9.25 9.07
CA ALA A 154 18.11 9.81 10.36
C ALA A 154 17.66 9.00 11.59
N GLY A 155 16.67 8.13 11.47
CA GLY A 155 16.17 7.33 12.59
C GLY A 155 15.60 8.16 13.75
N PHE A 156 15.09 9.35 13.48
CA PHE A 156 14.60 10.27 14.51
C PHE A 156 13.36 9.70 15.21
N PRO A 157 13.25 9.80 16.55
CA PRO A 157 12.09 9.25 17.29
C PRO A 157 10.78 9.94 16.88
N THR A 158 9.82 9.15 16.35
CA THR A 158 8.54 9.66 15.87
C THR A 158 7.73 10.35 16.94
N TRP A 159 7.67 9.76 18.16
CA TRP A 159 6.95 10.32 19.29
C TRP A 159 7.41 11.75 19.65
N PHE A 160 8.71 12.02 19.52
CA PHE A 160 9.26 13.33 19.87
C PHE A 160 8.76 14.41 18.90
N LYS A 161 8.77 14.14 17.60
CA LYS A 161 8.21 15.06 16.58
C LYS A 161 6.71 15.28 16.82
N TRP A 162 5.96 14.24 17.10
CA TRP A 162 4.52 14.34 17.33
C TRP A 162 4.21 15.14 18.60
N ASN A 163 4.93 14.88 19.70
CA ASN A 163 4.77 15.63 20.94
C ASN A 163 5.11 17.13 20.77
N ALA A 164 6.20 17.44 20.07
CA ALA A 164 6.60 18.82 19.78
C ALA A 164 5.54 19.54 18.92
N ALA A 165 5.05 18.88 17.86
CA ALA A 165 3.99 19.41 16.99
C ALA A 165 2.68 19.64 17.79
N ARG A 166 2.32 18.71 18.69
CA ARG A 166 1.14 18.86 19.55
C ARG A 166 1.24 20.06 20.46
N GLN A 167 2.41 20.30 21.06
CA GLN A 167 2.64 21.40 21.98
C GLN A 167 2.81 22.77 21.29
N SER A 168 3.10 22.78 20.00
CA SER A 168 3.26 24.01 19.23
C SER A 168 1.97 24.81 19.19
N GLN A 169 2.08 26.14 19.33
CA GLN A 169 0.96 27.06 19.19
C GLN A 169 0.69 27.33 17.72
N GLY A 170 -0.57 27.48 17.36
CA GLY A 170 -0.99 27.78 15.98
C GLY A 170 -2.50 27.57 15.79
N GLU A 171 -3.10 28.36 14.91
CA GLU A 171 -4.53 28.25 14.59
C GLU A 171 -4.85 26.97 13.79
N LYS A 172 -3.90 26.53 12.96
CA LYS A 172 -4.00 25.30 12.15
C LYS A 172 -2.73 24.49 12.28
N LYS A 173 -2.92 23.18 12.29
CA LYS A 173 -1.83 22.21 12.18
C LYS A 173 -2.04 21.32 10.99
N PHE A 174 -0.95 20.93 10.36
CA PHE A 174 -0.93 20.06 9.19
C PHE A 174 -0.10 18.83 9.51
N LEU A 175 -0.53 17.67 8.98
CA LEU A 175 0.32 16.48 8.93
C LEU A 175 0.79 16.30 7.49
N ILE A 176 2.10 16.28 7.29
CA ILE A 176 2.68 16.09 5.97
C ILE A 176 3.36 14.72 5.90
N CYS A 177 2.92 13.90 4.96
CA CYS A 177 3.63 12.69 4.56
C CYS A 177 4.65 13.05 3.48
N ASN A 178 5.92 12.94 3.80
CA ASN A 178 6.99 13.06 2.83
C ASN A 178 7.13 11.74 2.07
N ALA A 179 6.59 11.71 0.86
CA ALA A 179 6.69 10.61 -0.09
C ALA A 179 7.47 11.03 -1.35
N ASP A 180 8.40 11.99 -1.20
CA ASP A 180 9.34 12.39 -2.24
C ASP A 180 10.58 11.48 -2.22
N GLU A 181 10.40 10.22 -2.61
CA GLU A 181 11.43 9.18 -2.65
C GLU A 181 12.36 9.39 -3.84
N GLY A 182 13.34 10.30 -3.66
CA GLY A 182 14.22 10.78 -4.73
C GLY A 182 15.47 9.94 -4.99
N ASP A 183 15.86 9.06 -4.07
CA ASP A 183 17.09 8.27 -4.18
C ASP A 183 17.01 7.28 -5.35
N PRO A 184 18.04 7.22 -6.22
CA PRO A 184 18.07 6.26 -7.31
C PRO A 184 18.01 4.83 -6.80
N GLY A 185 17.01 4.05 -7.30
CA GLY A 185 16.78 2.67 -6.89
C GLY A 185 15.92 2.51 -5.64
N ALA A 186 15.58 3.57 -4.91
CA ALA A 186 14.59 3.51 -3.84
C ALA A 186 13.18 3.38 -4.41
N PHE A 187 12.37 2.50 -3.84
CA PHE A 187 10.99 2.23 -4.27
C PHE A 187 10.07 1.76 -3.14
N MET A 188 10.51 1.86 -1.89
CA MET A 188 9.74 1.37 -0.74
C MET A 188 8.47 2.20 -0.51
N ASP A 189 8.56 3.53 -0.53
CA ASP A 189 7.42 4.43 -0.37
C ASP A 189 6.43 4.25 -1.51
N ARG A 190 6.92 4.17 -2.74
CA ARG A 190 6.12 3.84 -3.91
C ARG A 190 5.39 2.52 -3.75
N ALA A 191 6.08 1.47 -3.28
CA ALA A 191 5.47 0.15 -3.10
C ALA A 191 4.33 0.16 -2.08
N VAL A 192 4.48 0.91 -0.98
CA VAL A 192 3.41 1.11 0.02
C VAL A 192 2.21 1.82 -0.62
N ILE A 193 2.44 2.96 -1.28
CA ILE A 193 1.34 3.76 -1.85
C ILE A 193 0.63 3.00 -2.99
N GLU A 194 1.37 2.27 -3.83
CA GLU A 194 0.79 1.47 -4.90
C GLU A 194 0.11 0.19 -4.40
N GLY A 195 0.57 -0.40 -3.30
CA GLY A 195 0.13 -1.71 -2.84
C GLY A 195 -0.83 -1.70 -1.66
N ASP A 196 -0.80 -0.65 -0.82
CA ASP A 196 -1.62 -0.52 0.38
C ASP A 196 -1.83 0.95 0.78
N PRO A 197 -2.50 1.75 -0.07
CA PRO A 197 -2.70 3.17 0.18
C PRO A 197 -3.56 3.45 1.42
N HIS A 198 -4.49 2.56 1.78
CA HIS A 198 -5.34 2.72 2.95
C HIS A 198 -4.57 2.61 4.26
N ASN A 199 -3.52 1.79 4.33
CA ASN A 199 -2.64 1.71 5.50
C ASN A 199 -1.91 3.04 5.75
N LEU A 200 -1.47 3.71 4.68
CA LEU A 200 -0.91 5.05 4.78
C LEU A 200 -1.95 6.05 5.29
N ILE A 201 -3.16 6.05 4.73
CA ILE A 201 -4.25 6.95 5.14
C ILE A 201 -4.60 6.75 6.62
N GLU A 202 -4.77 5.51 7.07
CA GLU A 202 -5.07 5.20 8.47
C GLU A 202 -3.96 5.69 9.40
N GLY A 203 -2.69 5.41 9.07
CA GLY A 203 -1.54 5.88 9.85
C GLY A 203 -1.46 7.41 9.92
N MET A 204 -1.76 8.10 8.83
CA MET A 204 -1.81 9.56 8.80
C MET A 204 -2.97 10.12 9.63
N LEU A 205 -4.14 9.50 9.62
CA LEU A 205 -5.28 9.92 10.47
C LEU A 205 -4.95 9.79 11.95
N ILE A 206 -4.30 8.69 12.35
CA ILE A 206 -3.83 8.48 13.73
C ILE A 206 -2.82 9.57 14.11
N GLY A 207 -1.86 9.87 13.24
CA GLY A 207 -0.89 10.94 13.44
C GLY A 207 -1.52 12.32 13.50
N ALA A 208 -2.49 12.61 12.62
CA ALA A 208 -3.23 13.87 12.62
C ALA A 208 -4.02 14.08 13.92
N TYR A 209 -4.70 13.04 14.40
CA TYR A 209 -5.37 13.05 15.70
C TYR A 209 -4.39 13.34 16.84
N ALA A 210 -3.26 12.63 16.88
CA ALA A 210 -2.26 12.78 17.94
C ALA A 210 -1.68 14.19 18.02
N ILE A 211 -1.42 14.85 16.91
CA ILE A 211 -0.84 16.20 16.88
C ILE A 211 -1.88 17.32 16.87
N GLY A 212 -3.15 17.00 16.63
CA GLY A 212 -4.25 17.96 16.48
C GLY A 212 -4.28 18.64 15.11
N ALA A 213 -3.86 17.94 14.06
CA ALA A 213 -3.95 18.43 12.67
C ALA A 213 -5.36 18.23 12.11
N CYS A 214 -5.83 19.22 11.35
CA CYS A 214 -7.12 19.16 10.63
C CYS A 214 -6.97 18.93 9.13
N GLU A 215 -5.74 18.87 8.61
CA GLU A 215 -5.45 18.61 7.22
C GLU A 215 -4.19 17.73 7.10
N ALA A 216 -4.28 16.68 6.29
CA ALA A 216 -3.20 15.76 5.96
C ALA A 216 -2.80 15.92 4.49
N ILE A 217 -1.52 16.07 4.21
CA ILE A 217 -0.98 16.32 2.88
C ILE A 217 0.01 15.22 2.56
N VAL A 218 -0.19 14.53 1.43
CA VAL A 218 0.81 13.59 0.91
C VAL A 218 1.58 14.31 -0.20
N TYR A 219 2.85 14.60 0.06
CA TYR A 219 3.76 15.13 -0.95
C TYR A 219 4.43 13.95 -1.65
N VAL A 220 4.09 13.72 -2.90
CA VAL A 220 4.52 12.56 -3.68
C VAL A 220 5.15 12.99 -4.99
N ARG A 221 6.15 12.26 -5.46
CA ARG A 221 6.82 12.54 -6.72
C ARG A 221 5.85 12.49 -7.91
N ALA A 222 5.96 13.47 -8.82
CA ALA A 222 5.21 13.47 -10.08
C ALA A 222 5.53 12.24 -10.96
N GLU A 223 6.72 11.66 -10.79
CA GLU A 223 7.18 10.46 -11.51
C GLU A 223 6.50 9.16 -11.04
N TYR A 224 5.63 9.23 -10.02
CA TYR A 224 4.86 8.09 -9.52
C TYR A 224 3.37 8.18 -9.87
N PRO A 225 2.99 8.21 -11.16
CA PRO A 225 1.60 8.45 -11.58
C PRO A 225 0.63 7.38 -11.08
N LEU A 226 1.06 6.10 -11.00
CA LEU A 226 0.24 5.01 -10.48
C LEU A 226 -0.02 5.19 -8.97
N ALA A 227 1.01 5.56 -8.21
CA ALA A 227 0.87 5.83 -6.78
C ALA A 227 -0.12 6.97 -6.52
N ILE A 228 -0.01 8.09 -7.28
CA ILE A 228 -0.94 9.22 -7.20
C ILE A 228 -2.37 8.77 -7.51
N LYS A 229 -2.57 7.99 -8.59
CA LYS A 229 -3.89 7.49 -8.99
C LYS A 229 -4.51 6.60 -7.91
N ARG A 230 -3.76 5.63 -7.38
CA ARG A 230 -4.25 4.71 -6.36
C ARG A 230 -4.52 5.41 -5.03
N LEU A 231 -3.64 6.33 -4.64
CA LEU A 231 -3.86 7.12 -3.43
C LEU A 231 -5.10 8.01 -3.55
N GLN A 232 -5.33 8.65 -4.70
CA GLN A 232 -6.54 9.44 -4.92
C GLN A 232 -7.81 8.58 -4.82
N ASN A 233 -7.81 7.41 -5.47
CA ASN A 233 -8.91 6.45 -5.35
C ASN A 233 -9.16 6.04 -3.89
N ALA A 234 -8.11 5.75 -3.13
CA ALA A 234 -8.23 5.38 -1.72
C ALA A 234 -8.77 6.52 -0.86
N ILE A 235 -8.34 7.76 -1.09
CA ILE A 235 -8.88 8.95 -0.42
C ILE A 235 -10.38 9.10 -0.71
N ASP A 236 -10.80 8.94 -1.96
CA ASP A 236 -12.20 9.07 -2.36
C ASP A 236 -13.07 7.97 -1.72
N GLN A 237 -12.57 6.72 -1.68
CA GLN A 237 -13.23 5.62 -0.99
C GLN A 237 -13.31 5.84 0.52
N ALA A 238 -12.22 6.30 1.15
CA ALA A 238 -12.19 6.60 2.59
C ALA A 238 -13.14 7.75 2.95
N LYS A 239 -13.26 8.78 2.11
CA LYS A 239 -14.26 9.84 2.26
C LYS A 239 -15.69 9.28 2.18
N ALA A 240 -15.97 8.46 1.19
CA ALA A 240 -17.28 7.84 1.02
C ALA A 240 -17.72 6.96 2.21
N LYS A 241 -16.75 6.34 2.89
CA LYS A 241 -16.97 5.53 4.11
C LYS A 241 -16.96 6.35 5.42
N GLY A 242 -16.71 7.66 5.37
CA GLY A 242 -16.65 8.53 6.56
C GLY A 242 -15.37 8.37 7.40
N TYR A 243 -14.30 7.88 6.79
CA TYR A 243 -12.98 7.81 7.42
C TYR A 243 -12.14 9.07 7.20
N ILE A 244 -12.54 9.96 6.30
CA ILE A 244 -11.93 11.25 6.02
C ILE A 244 -13.02 12.31 5.95
N GLY A 245 -12.74 13.53 6.41
CA GLY A 245 -13.64 14.68 6.34
C GLY A 245 -14.08 15.12 7.72
N GLN A 246 -15.38 15.44 7.87
CA GLN A 246 -15.95 15.93 9.11
C GLN A 246 -16.47 14.78 9.99
N ASN A 247 -16.27 14.90 11.30
CA ASN A 247 -16.83 13.99 12.32
C ASN A 247 -16.52 12.51 12.02
N ILE A 248 -15.24 12.22 11.78
CA ILE A 248 -14.74 10.89 11.39
C ILE A 248 -15.23 9.83 12.38
N MET A 249 -15.85 8.77 11.85
CA MET A 249 -16.43 7.66 12.64
C MET A 249 -17.42 8.15 13.72
N GLY A 250 -18.07 9.29 13.53
CA GLY A 250 -19.02 9.87 14.48
C GLY A 250 -18.41 10.54 15.70
N THR A 251 -17.12 10.83 15.68
CA THR A 251 -16.38 11.57 16.73
C THR A 251 -16.27 13.06 16.40
N ASP A 252 -15.74 13.86 17.31
CA ASP A 252 -15.46 15.29 17.07
C ASP A 252 -14.20 15.52 16.21
N PHE A 253 -13.47 14.47 15.85
CA PHE A 253 -12.28 14.58 15.02
C PHE A 253 -12.65 14.76 13.55
N SER A 254 -12.01 15.75 12.92
CA SER A 254 -12.17 16.07 11.51
C SER A 254 -10.82 16.28 10.86
N CYS A 255 -10.59 15.68 9.70
CA CYS A 255 -9.34 15.79 8.96
C CYS A 255 -9.58 15.60 7.47
N ASP A 256 -9.17 16.58 6.66
CA ASP A 256 -9.18 16.49 5.21
C ASP A 256 -7.84 16.01 4.66
N PHE A 257 -7.89 15.41 3.47
CA PHE A 257 -6.70 14.92 2.76
C PHE A 257 -6.55 15.60 1.41
N ARG A 258 -5.29 15.90 1.05
CA ARG A 258 -4.93 16.27 -0.32
C ARG A 258 -3.59 15.69 -0.73
N ILE A 259 -3.43 15.49 -2.03
CA ILE A 259 -2.17 15.09 -2.65
C ILE A 259 -1.51 16.33 -3.24
N LYS A 260 -0.21 16.47 -3.00
CA LYS A 260 0.65 17.45 -3.65
C LYS A 260 1.68 16.69 -4.49
N ALA A 261 1.54 16.77 -5.82
CA ALA A 261 2.55 16.24 -6.72
C ALA A 261 3.78 17.17 -6.72
N GLY A 262 4.95 16.58 -6.53
CA GLY A 262 6.23 17.30 -6.61
C GLY A 262 6.55 17.76 -8.03
N ALA A 263 7.53 18.67 -8.15
CA ALA A 263 7.99 19.22 -9.42
C ALA A 263 9.28 18.57 -9.97
N GLY A 264 9.67 17.39 -9.43
CA GLY A 264 10.84 16.64 -9.89
C GLY A 264 12.19 17.10 -9.32
N ALA A 265 12.19 17.97 -8.30
CA ALA A 265 13.42 18.43 -7.67
C ALA A 265 13.80 17.50 -6.51
N PHE A 266 14.97 16.86 -6.57
CA PHE A 266 15.48 15.95 -5.53
C PHE A 266 15.53 16.60 -4.14
N VAL A 267 15.83 17.89 -4.06
CA VAL A 267 15.89 18.64 -2.79
C VAL A 267 14.54 18.65 -2.04
N CYS A 268 13.42 18.43 -2.72
CA CYS A 268 12.10 18.37 -2.09
C CYS A 268 11.90 17.13 -1.18
N GLY A 269 12.81 16.16 -1.20
CA GLY A 269 12.88 15.08 -0.22
C GLY A 269 13.35 15.56 1.16
N GLU A 270 14.01 16.71 1.22
CA GLU A 270 14.41 17.38 2.47
C GLU A 270 13.22 18.19 3.01
N GLU A 271 12.86 17.98 4.30
CA GLU A 271 11.62 18.50 4.87
C GLU A 271 11.51 20.03 4.84
N THR A 272 12.62 20.77 4.97
CA THR A 272 12.62 22.24 4.93
C THR A 272 12.33 22.76 3.52
N ALA A 273 12.76 22.02 2.49
CA ALA A 273 12.48 22.36 1.10
C ALA A 273 11.06 21.93 0.67
N LEU A 274 10.51 20.91 1.32
CA LEU A 274 9.19 20.39 1.04
C LEU A 274 8.09 21.32 1.59
N ILE A 275 8.28 21.93 2.77
CA ILE A 275 7.35 22.86 3.44
C ILE A 275 7.40 24.23 2.80
#